data_8b83be6f65056ff7a75ee0840e446db1
#
_entry.id   8b83be6f65056ff7a75ee0840e446db1
#
_cell.length_a   1.000
_cell.length_b   1.000
_cell.length_c   1.000
_cell.angle_alpha   90.00
_cell.angle_beta   90.00
_cell.angle_gamma   90.00
#
_symmetry.space_group_name_H-M   'P 1'
#
loop_
_entity.id
_entity.type
_entity.pdbx_description
1 polymer ?
#
loop_
_entity_poly.entity_id
_entity_poly.type
_entity_poly.pdbx_seq_one_letter_code
_entity_poly.pdbx_strand_id
1 'polypeptide(L)'
;RGISNYSMDRSIYSKTDSSILFYNPICKEVVETLRDSIHVGNNLIENLTAHNIMLLHQETILVDSIRKNIFREEVSQSKKNKAMRHLSRSLRFFYDGRYRDALSEVNTAIEEDPQFAIAYGRRGSIYYKLGDIRRATLNWNAALQLDPEFTEIYDMLKAYDENRLKSVEISKNLGEN
;
A
#
# COMPACT_ATOMS: atom_id res chain seq x y z
N ARG A 1 26.48 -43.95 46.89
CA ARG A 1 25.66 -45.16 46.77
C ARG A 1 25.49 -45.41 45.25
N GLY A 2 26.12 -46.56 44.81
CA GLY A 2 26.34 -46.91 43.43
C GLY A 2 25.07 -47.13 42.62
N ILE A 3 25.01 -46.57 41.46
CA ILE A 3 24.14 -46.96 40.38
C ILE A 3 24.88 -48.08 39.65
N SER A 4 24.43 -49.31 39.89
CA SER A 4 24.91 -50.50 39.23
C SER A 4 24.64 -50.37 37.72
N ASN A 5 25.70 -50.25 36.94
CA ASN A 5 25.63 -50.35 35.48
C ASN A 5 25.23 -51.82 35.14
N TYR A 6 23.96 -52.01 34.83
CA TYR A 6 23.55 -53.22 34.12
C TYR A 6 24.07 -53.16 32.69
N SER A 7 25.22 -53.74 32.51
CA SER A 7 25.72 -54.09 31.17
C SER A 7 24.78 -55.18 30.63
N MET A 8 23.81 -54.79 29.82
CA MET A 8 23.03 -55.75 29.03
C MET A 8 23.98 -56.40 28.02
N ASP A 9 24.24 -57.64 28.22
CA ASP A 9 25.08 -58.48 27.36
C ASP A 9 24.41 -58.54 25.96
N ARG A 10 24.94 -57.80 25.01
CA ARG A 10 24.47 -57.76 23.61
C ARG A 10 24.63 -59.08 22.86
N SER A 11 25.29 -60.07 23.48
CA SER A 11 25.51 -61.38 22.86
C SER A 11 24.27 -62.24 22.79
N ILE A 12 23.22 -61.96 23.59
CA ILE A 12 21.98 -62.70 23.60
C ILE A 12 21.04 -62.34 22.42
N TYR A 13 21.25 -61.20 21.80
CA TYR A 13 20.35 -60.76 20.72
C TYR A 13 20.76 -61.22 19.31
N SER A 14 21.91 -61.87 19.14
CA SER A 14 22.39 -62.28 17.82
C SER A 14 21.93 -63.65 17.32
N LYS A 15 21.10 -64.35 18.08
CA LYS A 15 20.56 -65.67 17.71
C LYS A 15 19.12 -65.92 18.16
N THR A 16 18.29 -64.93 18.24
CA THR A 16 16.87 -65.17 18.19
C THR A 16 16.51 -65.40 16.73
N ASP A 17 16.42 -66.65 16.41
CA ASP A 17 15.93 -67.19 15.15
C ASP A 17 14.64 -66.46 14.81
N SER A 18 14.67 -65.63 13.74
CA SER A 18 13.48 -64.91 13.20
C SER A 18 12.33 -65.93 12.94
N SER A 19 12.64 -67.18 12.83
CA SER A 19 11.69 -68.28 12.65
C SER A 19 10.79 -68.56 13.89
N ILE A 20 11.21 -68.25 15.11
CA ILE A 20 10.40 -68.50 16.31
C ILE A 20 9.24 -67.48 16.48
N LEU A 21 9.45 -66.23 16.04
CA LEU A 21 8.42 -65.18 16.05
C LEU A 21 7.28 -65.49 15.07
N PHE A 22 7.54 -66.21 13.98
CA PHE A 22 6.52 -66.55 12.98
C PHE A 22 5.62 -67.71 13.32
N TYR A 23 5.96 -68.52 14.34
CA TYR A 23 5.20 -69.70 14.69
C TYR A 23 4.09 -69.47 15.76
N ASN A 24 4.11 -68.28 16.43
CA ASN A 24 3.04 -67.99 17.39
C ASN A 24 2.03 -67.06 16.70
N PRO A 25 0.79 -67.50 16.46
CA PRO A 25 -0.22 -66.70 15.78
C PRO A 25 -0.51 -65.33 16.47
N ILE A 26 -0.41 -65.35 17.84
CA ILE A 26 -0.61 -64.07 18.61
C ILE A 26 0.51 -63.10 18.38
N CYS A 27 1.78 -63.56 18.30
CA CYS A 27 2.90 -62.69 18.01
C CYS A 27 2.81 -62.09 16.57
N LYS A 28 2.31 -62.85 15.61
CA LYS A 28 2.11 -62.39 14.24
C LYS A 28 1.04 -61.29 14.19
N GLU A 29 -0.08 -61.49 14.83
CA GLU A 29 -1.18 -60.50 14.91
C GLU A 29 -0.73 -59.22 15.58
N VAL A 30 0.03 -59.28 16.68
CA VAL A 30 0.60 -58.10 17.36
C VAL A 30 1.57 -57.35 16.47
N VAL A 31 2.44 -58.04 15.73
CA VAL A 31 3.39 -57.42 14.79
C VAL A 31 2.65 -56.75 13.63
N GLU A 32 1.61 -57.35 13.09
CA GLU A 32 0.79 -56.75 12.04
C GLU A 32 0.06 -55.49 12.53
N THR A 33 -0.58 -55.52 13.68
CA THR A 33 -1.27 -54.37 14.29
C THR A 33 -0.30 -53.23 14.60
N LEU A 34 0.90 -53.52 15.08
CA LEU A 34 1.95 -52.48 15.28
C LEU A 34 2.43 -51.89 13.97
N ARG A 35 2.60 -52.69 12.91
CA ARG A 35 2.98 -52.23 11.59
C ARG A 35 1.92 -51.27 11.00
N ASP A 36 0.66 -51.65 11.12
CA ASP A 36 -0.46 -50.82 10.66
C ASP A 36 -0.53 -49.49 11.44
N SER A 37 -0.33 -49.55 12.76
CA SER A 37 -0.28 -48.35 13.60
C SER A 37 0.86 -47.41 13.22
N ILE A 38 2.06 -47.97 12.91
CA ILE A 38 3.21 -47.20 12.44
C ILE A 38 2.91 -46.57 11.08
N HIS A 39 2.27 -47.33 10.16
CA HIS A 39 1.92 -46.82 8.85
C HIS A 39 0.92 -45.66 8.94
N VAL A 40 -0.11 -45.77 9.75
CA VAL A 40 -1.07 -44.70 10.03
C VAL A 40 -0.37 -43.48 10.66
N GLY A 41 0.53 -43.70 11.62
CA GLY A 41 1.32 -42.65 12.25
C GLY A 41 2.19 -41.88 11.24
N ASN A 42 2.88 -42.60 10.35
CA ASN A 42 3.72 -41.99 9.31
C ASN A 42 2.89 -41.14 8.32
N ASN A 43 1.74 -41.68 7.87
CA ASN A 43 0.83 -40.93 6.99
C ASN A 43 0.32 -39.63 7.66
N LEU A 44 0.02 -39.67 8.96
CA LEU A 44 -0.40 -38.51 9.72
C LEU A 44 0.72 -37.47 9.82
N ILE A 45 1.95 -37.90 10.06
CA ILE A 45 3.13 -37.01 10.11
C ILE A 45 3.36 -36.36 8.75
N GLU A 46 3.30 -37.11 7.65
CA GLU A 46 3.44 -36.57 6.29
C GLU A 46 2.36 -35.51 5.98
N ASN A 47 1.10 -35.80 6.33
CA ASN A 47 0.00 -34.86 6.12
C ASN A 47 0.17 -33.57 6.94
N LEU A 48 0.58 -33.71 8.22
CA LEU A 48 0.85 -32.55 9.09
C LEU A 48 2.03 -31.72 8.60
N THR A 49 3.10 -32.36 8.11
CA THR A 49 4.26 -31.64 7.56
C THR A 49 3.89 -30.90 6.26
N ALA A 50 3.15 -31.53 5.36
CA ALA A 50 2.66 -30.90 4.15
C ALA A 50 1.76 -29.69 4.45
N HIS A 51 0.85 -29.84 5.43
CA HIS A 51 -0.02 -28.74 5.86
C HIS A 51 0.77 -27.57 6.45
N ASN A 52 1.75 -27.84 7.31
CA ASN A 52 2.61 -26.81 7.90
C ASN A 52 3.44 -26.09 6.85
N ILE A 53 3.98 -26.80 5.85
CA ILE A 53 4.71 -26.19 4.73
C ILE A 53 3.78 -25.26 3.93
N MET A 54 2.54 -25.67 3.69
CA MET A 54 1.53 -24.85 2.99
C MET A 54 1.20 -23.57 3.79
N LEU A 55 1.02 -23.66 5.11
CA LEU A 55 0.77 -22.52 5.98
C LEU A 55 1.96 -21.53 5.96
N LEU A 56 3.19 -22.02 6.10
CA LEU A 56 4.39 -21.18 6.02
C LEU A 56 4.50 -20.47 4.67
N HIS A 57 4.14 -21.15 3.59
CA HIS A 57 4.12 -20.52 2.26
C HIS A 57 3.05 -19.42 2.16
N GLN A 58 1.86 -19.62 2.70
CA GLN A 58 0.81 -18.59 2.75
C GLN A 58 1.24 -17.39 3.59
N GLU A 59 1.89 -17.61 4.74
CA GLU A 59 2.43 -16.52 5.57
C GLU A 59 3.49 -15.70 4.83
N THR A 60 4.39 -16.35 4.09
CA THR A 60 5.42 -15.63 3.33
C THR A 60 4.82 -14.75 2.24
N ILE A 61 3.82 -15.24 1.51
CA ILE A 61 3.09 -14.45 0.50
C ILE A 61 2.39 -13.25 1.15
N LEU A 62 1.76 -13.46 2.31
CA LEU A 62 1.07 -12.38 3.03
C LEU A 62 2.05 -11.31 3.51
N VAL A 63 3.16 -11.71 4.12
CA VAL A 63 4.22 -10.80 4.59
C VAL A 63 4.80 -9.98 3.43
N ASP A 64 5.06 -10.62 2.28
CA ASP A 64 5.57 -9.90 1.10
C ASP A 64 4.56 -8.92 0.53
N SER A 65 3.27 -9.27 0.54
CA SER A 65 2.21 -8.36 0.10
C SER A 65 2.07 -7.14 1.03
N ILE A 66 2.13 -7.34 2.33
CA ILE A 66 2.11 -6.28 3.34
C ILE A 66 3.34 -5.37 3.18
N ARG A 67 4.55 -5.95 3.03
CA ARG A 67 5.79 -5.19 2.82
C ARG A 67 5.71 -4.31 1.57
N LYS A 68 5.20 -4.83 0.46
CA LYS A 68 4.99 -4.07 -0.78
C LYS A 68 4.00 -2.92 -0.59
N ASN A 69 2.93 -3.14 0.17
CA ASN A 69 1.94 -2.10 0.46
C ASN A 69 2.53 -0.99 1.35
N ILE A 70 3.25 -1.35 2.41
CA ILE A 70 3.95 -0.38 3.27
C ILE A 70 4.94 0.45 2.46
N PHE A 71 5.79 -0.20 1.66
CA PHE A 71 6.75 0.51 0.81
C PHE A 71 6.07 1.46 -0.18
N ARG A 72 4.94 1.05 -0.80
CA ARG A 72 4.17 1.91 -1.70
C ARG A 72 3.60 3.13 -0.98
N GLU A 73 3.09 2.95 0.24
CA GLU A 73 2.55 4.03 1.06
C GLU A 73 3.66 5.03 1.48
N GLU A 74 4.82 4.54 1.91
CA GLU A 74 5.99 5.39 2.26
C GLU A 74 6.45 6.23 1.07
N VAL A 75 6.53 5.63 -0.13
CA VAL A 75 6.88 6.35 -1.36
C VAL A 75 5.82 7.40 -1.70
N SER A 76 4.53 7.07 -1.58
CA SER A 76 3.42 7.99 -1.79
C SER A 76 3.49 9.16 -0.82
N GLN A 77 3.67 8.89 0.46
CA GLN A 77 3.79 9.92 1.49
C GLN A 77 5.03 10.82 1.29
N SER A 78 6.14 10.25 0.84
CA SER A 78 7.35 11.01 0.50
C SER A 78 7.08 12.01 -0.64
N LYS A 79 6.37 11.59 -1.69
CA LYS A 79 5.97 12.46 -2.81
C LYS A 79 5.04 13.59 -2.35
N LYS A 80 4.01 13.28 -1.56
CA LYS A 80 3.11 14.28 -0.96
C LYS A 80 3.88 15.32 -0.14
N ASN A 81 4.84 14.88 0.66
CA ASN A 81 5.67 15.78 1.46
C ASN A 81 6.56 16.68 0.61
N LYS A 82 7.07 16.20 -0.53
CA LYS A 82 7.81 17.03 -1.49
C LYS A 82 6.90 18.04 -2.17
N ALA A 83 5.74 17.62 -2.67
CA ALA A 83 4.75 18.50 -3.28
C ALA A 83 4.34 19.64 -2.33
N MET A 84 4.09 19.32 -1.06
CA MET A 84 3.75 20.31 -0.02
C MET A 84 4.86 21.34 0.20
N ARG A 85 6.14 20.94 0.18
CA ARG A 85 7.27 21.87 0.30
C ARG A 85 7.35 22.83 -0.87
N HIS A 86 7.15 22.34 -2.11
CA HIS A 86 7.11 23.18 -3.30
C HIS A 86 5.91 24.12 -3.28
N LEU A 87 4.73 23.66 -2.86
CA LEU A 87 3.57 24.49 -2.68
C LEU A 87 3.83 25.63 -1.67
N SER A 88 4.47 25.34 -0.55
CA SER A 88 4.82 26.35 0.46
C SER A 88 5.78 27.41 -0.07
N ARG A 89 6.75 27.03 -0.93
CA ARG A 89 7.65 27.98 -1.60
C ARG A 89 6.88 28.83 -2.62
N SER A 90 5.99 28.20 -3.41
CA SER A 90 5.12 28.88 -4.35
C SER A 90 4.29 29.96 -3.67
N LEU A 91 3.71 29.65 -2.49
CA LEU A 91 2.98 30.60 -1.67
C LEU A 91 3.82 31.81 -1.30
N ARG A 92 5.05 31.60 -0.83
CA ARG A 92 5.95 32.70 -0.47
C ARG A 92 6.22 33.60 -1.68
N PHE A 93 6.59 33.02 -2.82
CA PHE A 93 6.80 33.80 -4.04
C PHE A 93 5.55 34.53 -4.52
N PHE A 94 4.36 33.94 -4.34
CA PHE A 94 3.10 34.58 -4.66
C PHE A 94 2.86 35.84 -3.84
N TYR A 95 3.08 35.79 -2.51
CA TYR A 95 2.92 36.96 -1.66
C TYR A 95 4.01 38.01 -1.86
N ASP A 96 5.20 37.60 -2.30
CA ASP A 96 6.28 38.51 -2.73
C ASP A 96 6.02 39.16 -4.11
N GLY A 97 4.90 38.84 -4.80
CA GLY A 97 4.58 39.31 -6.15
C GLY A 97 5.39 38.66 -7.26
N ARG A 98 6.23 37.67 -6.95
CA ARG A 98 7.09 36.93 -7.89
C ARG A 98 6.31 35.79 -8.54
N TYR A 99 5.29 36.14 -9.31
CA TYR A 99 4.33 35.16 -9.87
C TYR A 99 4.96 34.11 -10.81
N ARG A 100 6.04 34.47 -11.55
CA ARG A 100 6.74 33.51 -12.41
C ARG A 100 7.48 32.44 -11.62
N ASP A 101 8.12 32.83 -10.52
CA ASP A 101 8.82 31.90 -9.63
C ASP A 101 7.80 31.04 -8.88
N ALA A 102 6.69 31.63 -8.44
CA ALA A 102 5.56 30.90 -7.85
C ALA A 102 5.00 29.83 -8.80
N LEU A 103 4.90 30.16 -10.10
CA LEU A 103 4.43 29.23 -11.13
C LEU A 103 5.39 28.06 -11.33
N SER A 104 6.71 28.31 -11.31
CA SER A 104 7.73 27.26 -11.39
C SER A 104 7.61 26.27 -10.24
N GLU A 105 7.52 26.77 -9.01
CA GLU A 105 7.41 25.92 -7.81
C GLU A 105 6.09 25.13 -7.78
N VAL A 106 4.95 25.72 -8.14
CA VAL A 106 3.68 25.01 -8.16
C VAL A 106 3.63 23.93 -9.25
N ASN A 107 4.29 24.14 -10.39
CA ASN A 107 4.41 23.10 -11.42
C ASN A 107 5.19 21.89 -10.89
N THR A 108 6.32 22.13 -10.21
CA THR A 108 7.08 21.05 -9.56
C THR A 108 6.24 20.33 -8.50
N ALA A 109 5.41 21.05 -7.74
CA ALA A 109 4.49 20.41 -6.78
C ALA A 109 3.51 19.46 -7.47
N ILE A 110 2.96 19.85 -8.62
CA ILE A 110 2.04 19.01 -9.41
C ILE A 110 2.77 17.81 -10.07
N GLU A 111 4.02 17.99 -10.48
CA GLU A 111 4.84 16.89 -11.02
C GLU A 111 5.14 15.83 -9.95
N GLU A 112 5.40 16.24 -8.70
CA GLU A 112 5.61 15.31 -7.57
C GLU A 112 4.31 14.61 -7.15
N ASP A 113 3.18 15.32 -7.12
CA ASP A 113 1.86 14.77 -6.81
C ASP A 113 0.77 15.31 -7.76
N PRO A 114 0.46 14.59 -8.85
CA PRO A 114 -0.56 14.99 -9.81
C PRO A 114 -2.00 15.00 -9.26
N GLN A 115 -2.25 14.42 -8.07
CA GLN A 115 -3.56 14.42 -7.42
C GLN A 115 -3.71 15.55 -6.38
N PHE A 116 -2.74 16.46 -6.31
CA PHE A 116 -2.71 17.52 -5.31
C PHE A 116 -3.61 18.69 -5.70
N ALA A 117 -4.91 18.61 -5.43
CA ALA A 117 -5.94 19.60 -5.78
C ALA A 117 -5.55 21.04 -5.41
N ILE A 118 -4.97 21.25 -4.21
CA ILE A 118 -4.56 22.55 -3.72
C ILE A 118 -3.51 23.20 -4.64
N ALA A 119 -2.60 22.41 -5.22
CA ALA A 119 -1.59 22.93 -6.14
C ALA A 119 -2.22 23.45 -7.44
N TYR A 120 -3.23 22.76 -7.97
CA TYR A 120 -4.00 23.27 -9.13
C TYR A 120 -4.75 24.57 -8.79
N GLY A 121 -5.42 24.62 -7.65
CA GLY A 121 -6.08 25.83 -7.18
C GLY A 121 -5.12 27.02 -7.08
N ARG A 122 -3.93 26.79 -6.53
CA ARG A 122 -2.88 27.79 -6.41
C ARG A 122 -2.35 28.23 -7.79
N ARG A 123 -2.12 27.28 -8.70
CA ARG A 123 -1.70 27.60 -10.07
C ARG A 123 -2.74 28.45 -10.81
N GLY A 124 -4.02 28.17 -10.61
CA GLY A 124 -5.12 28.99 -11.10
C GLY A 124 -5.04 30.43 -10.58
N SER A 125 -4.84 30.61 -9.27
CA SER A 125 -4.70 31.93 -8.64
C SER A 125 -3.47 32.70 -9.15
N ILE A 126 -2.35 32.01 -9.43
CA ILE A 126 -1.15 32.63 -10.03
C ILE A 126 -1.45 33.09 -11.45
N TYR A 127 -2.09 32.28 -12.30
CA TYR A 127 -2.47 32.68 -13.65
C TYR A 127 -3.45 33.84 -13.64
N TYR A 128 -4.38 33.89 -12.72
CA TYR A 128 -5.28 35.00 -12.52
C TYR A 128 -4.51 36.31 -12.25
N LYS A 129 -3.52 36.30 -11.35
CA LYS A 129 -2.66 37.46 -11.08
C LYS A 129 -1.80 37.88 -12.27
N LEU A 130 -1.44 36.93 -13.14
CA LEU A 130 -0.72 37.19 -14.39
C LEU A 130 -1.66 37.69 -15.52
N GLY A 131 -2.97 37.76 -15.29
CA GLY A 131 -3.95 38.19 -16.29
C GLY A 131 -4.39 37.07 -17.25
N ASP A 132 -3.89 35.84 -17.10
CA ASP A 132 -4.29 34.69 -17.94
C ASP A 132 -5.51 33.99 -17.36
N ILE A 133 -6.66 34.60 -17.58
CA ILE A 133 -7.94 34.14 -17.04
C ILE A 133 -8.29 32.74 -17.57
N ARG A 134 -7.98 32.46 -18.83
CA ARG A 134 -8.27 31.16 -19.43
C ARG A 134 -7.55 30.02 -18.70
N ARG A 135 -6.24 30.19 -18.44
CA ARG A 135 -5.48 29.20 -17.69
C ARG A 135 -5.90 29.17 -16.23
N ALA A 136 -6.26 30.30 -15.63
CA ALA A 136 -6.77 30.34 -14.27
C ALA A 136 -8.02 29.45 -14.12
N THR A 137 -9.03 29.65 -14.96
CA THR A 137 -10.30 28.88 -14.93
C THR A 137 -10.08 27.38 -15.16
N LEU A 138 -9.21 27.02 -16.13
CA LEU A 138 -8.88 25.61 -16.38
C LEU A 138 -8.25 24.94 -15.15
N ASN A 139 -7.37 25.64 -14.42
CA ASN A 139 -6.72 25.09 -13.23
C ASN A 139 -7.66 25.02 -12.04
N TRP A 140 -8.54 25.99 -11.84
CA TRP A 140 -9.56 25.94 -10.79
C TRP A 140 -10.56 24.80 -11.03
N ASN A 141 -10.99 24.59 -12.28
CA ASN A 141 -11.84 23.44 -12.61
C ASN A 141 -11.12 22.10 -12.39
N ALA A 142 -9.83 22.01 -12.72
CA ALA A 142 -9.04 20.81 -12.42
C ALA A 142 -8.92 20.56 -10.89
N ALA A 143 -8.78 21.61 -10.09
CA ALA A 143 -8.78 21.49 -8.63
C ALA A 143 -10.11 20.94 -8.11
N LEU A 144 -11.26 21.43 -8.63
CA LEU A 144 -12.59 20.93 -8.24
C LEU A 144 -12.90 19.51 -8.74
N GLN A 145 -12.29 19.08 -9.86
CA GLN A 145 -12.38 17.69 -10.30
C GLN A 145 -11.65 16.73 -9.35
N LEU A 146 -10.54 17.17 -8.78
CA LEU A 146 -9.76 16.40 -7.81
C LEU A 146 -10.34 16.45 -6.40
N ASP A 147 -10.89 17.59 -6.02
CA ASP A 147 -11.54 17.83 -4.73
C ASP A 147 -12.81 18.68 -4.93
N PRO A 148 -13.98 18.02 -5.07
CA PRO A 148 -15.25 18.72 -5.25
C PRO A 148 -15.70 19.57 -4.06
N GLU A 149 -15.14 19.33 -2.88
CA GLU A 149 -15.46 20.07 -1.65
C GLU A 149 -14.55 21.30 -1.45
N PHE A 150 -13.70 21.64 -2.42
CA PHE A 150 -12.78 22.76 -2.33
C PHE A 150 -13.53 24.13 -2.49
N THR A 151 -14.21 24.54 -1.44
CA THR A 151 -15.11 25.70 -1.39
C THR A 151 -14.44 27.00 -1.80
N GLU A 152 -13.19 27.27 -1.40
CA GLU A 152 -12.46 28.49 -1.77
C GLU A 152 -12.38 28.69 -3.29
N ILE A 153 -12.15 27.62 -4.04
CA ILE A 153 -12.05 27.67 -5.50
C ILE A 153 -13.42 27.86 -6.13
N TYR A 154 -14.43 27.23 -5.57
CA TYR A 154 -15.81 27.44 -6.02
C TYR A 154 -16.23 28.92 -5.87
N ASP A 155 -15.96 29.53 -4.73
CA ASP A 155 -16.25 30.93 -4.46
C ASP A 155 -15.48 31.88 -5.39
N MET A 156 -14.20 31.57 -5.70
CA MET A 156 -13.39 32.31 -6.68
C MET A 156 -13.99 32.26 -8.09
N LEU A 157 -14.43 31.11 -8.56
CA LEU A 157 -15.06 30.94 -9.86
C LEU A 157 -16.38 31.70 -9.93
N LYS A 158 -17.20 31.58 -8.91
CA LYS A 158 -18.49 32.29 -8.79
C LYS A 158 -18.28 33.80 -8.81
N ALA A 159 -17.38 34.32 -8.00
CA ALA A 159 -17.05 35.76 -7.98
C ALA A 159 -16.53 36.26 -9.33
N TYR A 160 -15.75 35.45 -10.02
CA TYR A 160 -15.27 35.78 -11.38
C TYR A 160 -16.43 35.86 -12.38
N ASP A 161 -17.33 34.89 -12.39
CA ASP A 161 -18.49 34.89 -13.30
C ASP A 161 -19.45 36.05 -13.03
N GLU A 162 -19.72 36.36 -11.77
CA GLU A 162 -20.53 37.54 -11.39
C GLU A 162 -19.90 38.87 -11.87
N ASN A 163 -18.59 39.04 -11.72
CA ASN A 163 -17.90 40.25 -12.20
C ASN A 163 -17.90 40.33 -13.74
N ARG A 164 -17.78 39.20 -14.43
CA ARG A 164 -17.87 39.15 -15.90
C ARG A 164 -19.25 39.56 -16.39
N LEU A 165 -20.33 39.07 -15.73
CA LEU A 165 -21.71 39.44 -16.09
C LEU A 165 -21.96 40.92 -15.88
N LYS A 166 -21.52 41.49 -14.75
CA LYS A 166 -21.61 42.93 -14.48
C LYS A 166 -20.89 43.77 -15.54
N SER A 167 -19.69 43.37 -15.96
CA SER A 167 -18.93 44.08 -16.98
C SER A 167 -19.60 44.04 -18.34
N VAL A 168 -20.24 42.95 -18.73
CA VAL A 168 -21.02 42.81 -19.96
C VAL A 168 -22.28 43.69 -19.92
N GLU A 169 -22.95 43.76 -18.80
CA GLU A 169 -24.15 44.58 -18.60
C GLU A 169 -23.82 46.08 -18.70
N ILE A 170 -22.73 46.52 -18.07
CA ILE A 170 -22.25 47.90 -18.17
C ILE A 170 -21.89 48.25 -19.62
N SER A 171 -21.23 47.35 -20.37
CA SER A 171 -20.86 47.55 -21.76
C SER A 171 -22.09 47.70 -22.66
N LYS A 172 -23.15 46.94 -22.42
CA LYS A 172 -24.43 47.08 -23.15
C LYS A 172 -25.09 48.42 -22.89
N ASN A 173 -25.14 48.86 -21.64
CA ASN A 173 -25.75 50.12 -21.26
C ASN A 173 -24.99 51.36 -21.75
N LEU A 174 -23.66 51.23 -21.98
CA LEU A 174 -22.83 52.30 -22.57
C LEU A 174 -22.87 52.32 -24.10
N GLY A 175 -23.29 51.24 -24.77
CA GLY A 175 -23.40 51.14 -26.23
C GLY A 175 -24.77 51.54 -26.79
N GLU A 176 -25.76 51.80 -25.96
CA GLU A 176 -27.13 52.18 -26.34
C GLU A 176 -27.36 53.73 -26.27
N ASN A 177 -26.32 54.53 -26.02
CA ASN A 177 -26.32 55.97 -26.09
C ASN A 177 -25.45 56.47 -27.26
#